data_e6ddf03cf559f2ace971e6f7234abda7
#
_entry.id   e6ddf03cf559f2ace971e6f7234abda7
#
_cell.length_a   1.000
_cell.length_b   1.000
_cell.length_c   1.000
_cell.angle_alpha   90.00
_cell.angle_beta   90.00
_cell.angle_gamma   90.00
#
_symmetry.space_group_name_H-M   'P 1'
#
loop_
_entity.id
_entity.type
_entity.pdbx_description
1 polymer ?
#
loop_
_entity_poly.entity_id
_entity_poly.type
_entity_poly.pdbx_seq_one_letter_code
_entity_poly.pdbx_strand_id
1 'polypeptide(L)'
;MTLCGKHSGARQSGFTLVELIIVMTLLVIVISVAAPSLAGFFRGRAVEGEARRMLSLARLGQSRAASEGVPMILWVDTKERKYGLEEDSSFTQDDPKAIEHSIDSNVTVEIGVNETVQTALTASTLFGSLQSSSQHATLPQIRFSPDGSIDETSRENFQLLDRDGGSLWLTISSNRMNYEIRNQPMRR
;
A
#
# COMPACT_ATOMS: atom_id res chain seq x y z
N MET A 1 62.79 -50.53 -21.66
CA MET A 1 62.89 -49.22 -20.99
C MET A 1 61.46 -48.79 -20.60
N THR A 2 61.05 -49.16 -19.38
CA THR A 2 59.62 -49.01 -18.91
C THR A 2 59.53 -47.82 -17.95
N LEU A 3 58.89 -46.75 -18.38
CA LEU A 3 58.68 -45.57 -17.53
C LEU A 3 57.47 -45.82 -16.61
N CYS A 4 57.75 -45.99 -15.32
CA CYS A 4 56.75 -46.11 -14.27
C CYS A 4 56.23 -44.75 -13.95
N GLY A 5 54.97 -44.47 -14.35
CA GLY A 5 54.23 -43.23 -14.02
C GLY A 5 53.80 -43.26 -12.55
N LYS A 6 54.34 -42.34 -11.76
CA LYS A 6 54.02 -42.15 -10.34
C LYS A 6 52.69 -41.39 -10.22
N HIS A 7 51.60 -42.09 -9.98
CA HIS A 7 50.29 -41.45 -9.60
C HIS A 7 50.43 -40.90 -8.19
N SER A 8 50.51 -39.58 -8.05
CA SER A 8 50.34 -38.88 -6.79
C SER A 8 48.83 -38.87 -6.44
N GLY A 9 48.44 -39.78 -5.58
CA GLY A 9 47.09 -39.80 -5.03
C GLY A 9 46.86 -38.53 -4.19
N ALA A 10 46.06 -37.61 -4.68
CA ALA A 10 45.56 -36.50 -3.89
C ALA A 10 44.78 -37.08 -2.70
N ARG A 11 45.23 -36.80 -1.48
CA ARG A 11 44.50 -37.15 -0.25
C ARG A 11 43.20 -36.38 -0.25
N GLN A 12 42.11 -37.06 -0.49
CA GLN A 12 40.76 -36.52 -0.25
C GLN A 12 40.57 -36.47 1.29
N SER A 13 40.71 -35.30 1.87
CA SER A 13 40.32 -35.06 3.26
C SER A 13 38.81 -35.02 3.35
N GLY A 14 38.22 -36.06 3.88
CA GLY A 14 36.77 -36.07 4.22
C GLY A 14 36.52 -35.23 5.46
N PHE A 15 35.34 -34.59 5.53
CA PHE A 15 34.90 -33.86 6.71
C PHE A 15 34.67 -34.79 7.88
N THR A 16 35.10 -34.38 9.07
CA THR A 16 34.82 -35.13 10.30
C THR A 16 33.39 -34.86 10.78
N LEU A 17 32.77 -35.85 11.46
CA LEU A 17 31.41 -35.71 12.01
C LEU A 17 31.35 -34.53 13.00
N VAL A 18 32.40 -34.33 13.78
CA VAL A 18 32.50 -33.20 14.75
C VAL A 18 32.48 -31.87 14.02
N GLU A 19 33.21 -31.73 12.92
CA GLU A 19 33.25 -30.49 12.12
C GLU A 19 31.85 -30.14 11.56
N LEU A 20 31.11 -31.17 11.09
CA LEU A 20 29.74 -30.97 10.60
C LEU A 20 28.80 -30.51 11.73
N ILE A 21 28.89 -31.07 12.95
CA ILE A 21 28.09 -30.66 14.10
C ILE A 21 28.40 -29.21 14.47
N ILE A 22 29.68 -28.83 14.51
CA ILE A 22 30.06 -27.45 14.86
C ILE A 22 29.52 -26.46 13.82
N VAL A 23 29.66 -26.76 12.52
CA VAL A 23 29.15 -25.91 11.44
C VAL A 23 27.62 -25.76 11.52
N MET A 24 26.89 -26.86 11.74
CA MET A 24 25.42 -26.81 11.88
C MET A 24 24.99 -26.00 13.10
N THR A 25 25.67 -26.16 14.24
CA THR A 25 25.39 -25.39 15.46
C THR A 25 25.62 -23.90 15.23
N LEU A 26 26.73 -23.56 14.58
CA LEU A 26 27.05 -22.15 14.27
C LEU A 26 26.03 -21.54 13.30
N LEU A 27 25.61 -22.32 12.30
CA LEU A 27 24.59 -21.90 11.33
C LEU A 27 23.23 -21.63 12.01
N VAL A 28 22.81 -22.47 12.94
CA VAL A 28 21.59 -22.27 13.73
C VAL A 28 21.66 -20.97 14.53
N ILE A 29 22.80 -20.69 15.18
CA ILE A 29 23.00 -19.46 15.94
C ILE A 29 22.91 -18.23 15.02
N VAL A 30 23.57 -18.26 13.88
CA VAL A 30 23.56 -17.15 12.90
C VAL A 30 22.13 -16.91 12.38
N ILE A 31 21.42 -17.97 12.00
CA ILE A 31 20.03 -17.84 11.52
C ILE A 31 19.11 -17.29 12.62
N SER A 32 19.27 -17.71 13.86
CA SER A 32 18.45 -17.24 14.99
C SER A 32 18.56 -15.72 15.22
N VAL A 33 19.72 -15.13 14.94
CA VAL A 33 19.94 -13.68 15.05
C VAL A 33 19.53 -12.93 13.79
N ALA A 34 19.80 -13.52 12.62
CA ALA A 34 19.53 -12.87 11.34
C ALA A 34 18.04 -12.86 10.96
N ALA A 35 17.29 -13.91 11.29
CA ALA A 35 15.89 -14.05 10.88
C ALA A 35 14.97 -12.91 11.36
N PRO A 36 15.00 -12.45 12.62
CA PRO A 36 14.16 -11.34 13.06
C PRO A 36 14.50 -10.01 12.38
N SER A 37 15.79 -9.75 12.13
CA SER A 37 16.23 -8.55 11.42
C SER A 37 15.73 -8.50 9.97
N LEU A 38 15.76 -9.64 9.30
CA LEU A 38 15.29 -9.77 7.92
C LEU A 38 13.76 -9.61 7.80
N ALA A 39 13.01 -10.11 8.78
CA ALA A 39 11.56 -9.98 8.82
C ALA A 39 11.12 -8.51 8.92
N GLY A 40 11.79 -7.67 9.71
CA GLY A 40 11.52 -6.22 9.77
C GLY A 40 11.78 -5.50 8.46
N PHE A 41 12.86 -5.86 7.77
CA PHE A 41 13.20 -5.28 6.46
C PHE A 41 12.13 -5.56 5.37
N PHE A 42 11.59 -6.77 5.33
CA PHE A 42 10.55 -7.10 4.36
C PHE A 42 9.22 -6.42 4.65
N ARG A 43 8.88 -6.21 5.90
CA ARG A 43 7.62 -5.56 6.31
C ARG A 43 7.58 -4.07 5.95
N GLY A 44 8.63 -3.31 6.23
CA GLY A 44 8.70 -1.90 5.83
C GLY A 44 8.53 -1.70 4.32
N ARG A 45 8.97 -2.65 3.50
CA ARG A 45 8.74 -2.65 2.04
C ARG A 45 7.28 -2.87 1.66
N ALA A 46 6.51 -3.63 2.45
CA ALA A 46 5.09 -3.85 2.19
C ALA A 46 4.29 -2.55 2.29
N VAL A 47 4.51 -1.76 3.36
CA VAL A 47 3.85 -0.45 3.54
C VAL A 47 4.23 0.52 2.43
N GLU A 48 5.52 0.58 2.08
CA GLU A 48 5.98 1.45 0.98
C GLU A 48 5.40 1.01 -0.37
N GLY A 49 5.36 -0.29 -0.63
CA GLY A 49 4.78 -0.86 -1.84
C GLY A 49 3.29 -0.54 -1.95
N GLU A 50 2.54 -0.67 -0.86
CA GLU A 50 1.11 -0.37 -0.82
C GLU A 50 0.84 1.13 -0.96
N ALA A 51 1.61 1.98 -0.27
CA ALA A 51 1.51 3.43 -0.41
C ALA A 51 1.77 3.89 -1.85
N ARG A 52 2.77 3.33 -2.51
CA ARG A 52 3.09 3.62 -3.92
C ARG A 52 1.99 3.14 -4.86
N ARG A 53 1.38 1.97 -4.61
CA ARG A 53 0.26 1.45 -5.40
C ARG A 53 -0.96 2.36 -5.26
N MET A 54 -1.30 2.76 -4.05
CA MET A 54 -2.41 3.67 -3.78
C MET A 54 -2.17 5.06 -4.42
N LEU A 55 -0.94 5.59 -4.35
CA LEU A 55 -0.56 6.83 -5.03
C LEU A 55 -0.66 6.71 -6.55
N SER A 56 -0.24 5.58 -7.14
CA SER A 56 -0.35 5.37 -8.59
C SER A 56 -1.81 5.31 -9.03
N LEU A 57 -2.68 4.71 -8.21
CA LEU A 57 -4.12 4.66 -8.47
C LEU A 57 -4.76 6.05 -8.36
N ALA A 58 -4.34 6.87 -7.39
CA ALA A 58 -4.79 8.26 -7.28
C ALA A 58 -4.40 9.09 -8.53
N ARG A 59 -3.17 8.93 -9.02
CA ARG A 59 -2.72 9.59 -10.26
C ARG A 59 -3.49 9.10 -11.50
N LEU A 60 -3.79 7.81 -11.55
CA LEU A 60 -4.61 7.23 -12.61
C LEU A 60 -6.02 7.82 -12.57
N GLY A 61 -6.65 7.92 -11.39
CA GLY A 61 -7.96 8.53 -11.20
C GLY A 61 -8.00 9.98 -11.69
N GLN A 62 -7.00 10.76 -11.31
CA GLN A 62 -6.86 12.14 -11.76
C GLN A 62 -6.71 12.24 -13.30
N SER A 63 -5.87 11.37 -13.88
CA SER A 63 -5.67 11.32 -15.34
C SER A 63 -6.93 10.86 -16.08
N ARG A 64 -7.64 9.86 -15.56
CA ARG A 64 -8.91 9.40 -16.15
C ARG A 64 -9.98 10.49 -16.06
N ALA A 65 -10.14 11.14 -14.91
CA ALA A 65 -11.09 12.23 -14.74
C ALA A 65 -10.89 13.32 -15.79
N ALA A 66 -9.64 13.75 -16.01
CA ALA A 66 -9.30 14.77 -16.99
C ALA A 66 -9.48 14.28 -18.45
N SER A 67 -9.17 13.03 -18.75
CA SER A 67 -9.24 12.51 -20.13
C SER A 67 -10.63 12.07 -20.55
N GLU A 68 -11.41 11.50 -19.63
CA GLU A 68 -12.76 11.00 -19.90
C GLU A 68 -13.84 12.07 -19.65
N GLY A 69 -13.49 13.16 -18.94
CA GLY A 69 -14.41 14.26 -18.65
C GLY A 69 -15.48 13.91 -17.62
N VAL A 70 -15.29 12.84 -16.85
CA VAL A 70 -16.18 12.37 -15.78
C VAL A 70 -15.46 12.34 -14.44
N PRO A 71 -16.15 12.66 -13.33
CA PRO A 71 -15.53 12.57 -12.01
C PRO A 71 -15.17 11.13 -11.67
N MET A 72 -14.00 10.93 -11.05
CA MET A 72 -13.52 9.64 -10.57
C MET A 72 -13.48 9.60 -9.06
N ILE A 73 -13.74 8.43 -8.48
CA ILE A 73 -13.72 8.20 -7.04
C ILE A 73 -12.71 7.09 -6.73
N LEU A 74 -11.74 7.39 -5.88
CA LEU A 74 -10.90 6.40 -5.22
C LEU A 74 -11.45 6.18 -3.81
N TRP A 75 -12.07 5.04 -3.60
CA TRP A 75 -12.65 4.64 -2.32
C TRP A 75 -11.73 3.69 -1.55
N VAL A 76 -11.85 3.70 -0.23
CA VAL A 76 -11.09 2.83 0.67
C VAL A 76 -12.01 2.17 1.68
N ASP A 77 -12.10 0.85 1.65
CA ASP A 77 -12.81 0.04 2.63
C ASP A 77 -11.80 -0.64 3.58
N THR A 78 -11.71 -0.08 4.78
CA THR A 78 -10.83 -0.62 5.82
C THR A 78 -11.37 -1.92 6.43
N LYS A 79 -12.69 -2.18 6.33
CA LYS A 79 -13.35 -3.38 6.87
C LYS A 79 -13.12 -4.57 5.94
N GLU A 80 -13.43 -4.40 4.65
CA GLU A 80 -13.22 -5.41 3.61
C GLU A 80 -11.74 -5.49 3.18
N ARG A 81 -10.89 -4.56 3.68
CA ARG A 81 -9.46 -4.46 3.34
C ARG A 81 -9.24 -4.33 1.83
N LYS A 82 -9.99 -3.44 1.22
CA LYS A 82 -9.96 -3.18 -0.22
C LYS A 82 -9.95 -1.69 -0.50
N TYR A 83 -9.47 -1.32 -1.64
CA TYR A 83 -9.63 0.02 -2.21
C TYR A 83 -9.74 -0.08 -3.72
N GLY A 84 -10.35 0.90 -4.31
CA GLY A 84 -10.57 0.87 -5.75
C GLY A 84 -10.78 2.24 -6.35
N LEU A 85 -10.74 2.27 -7.68
CA LEU A 85 -10.99 3.43 -8.51
C LEU A 85 -12.15 3.14 -9.44
N GLU A 86 -13.16 3.99 -9.43
CA GLU A 86 -14.34 3.89 -10.29
C GLU A 86 -14.83 5.27 -10.71
N GLU A 87 -15.67 5.31 -11.75
CA GLU A 87 -16.40 6.52 -12.10
C GLU A 87 -17.42 6.87 -11.00
N ASP A 88 -17.67 8.16 -10.80
CA ASP A 88 -18.71 8.58 -9.86
C ASP A 88 -20.06 8.06 -10.35
N SER A 89 -20.73 7.25 -9.54
CA SER A 89 -22.03 6.63 -9.85
C SER A 89 -23.15 7.64 -10.12
N SER A 90 -22.95 8.92 -9.82
CA SER A 90 -23.88 9.98 -10.24
C SER A 90 -23.88 10.19 -11.76
N PHE A 91 -22.84 9.73 -12.46
CA PHE A 91 -22.67 9.91 -13.90
C PHE A 91 -22.81 8.59 -14.66
N THR A 92 -22.32 7.49 -14.10
CA THR A 92 -22.33 6.17 -14.76
C THR A 92 -22.75 5.10 -13.76
N GLN A 93 -23.68 4.24 -14.13
CA GLN A 93 -24.22 3.21 -13.23
C GLN A 93 -23.29 2.01 -13.09
N ASP A 94 -22.41 1.80 -14.06
CA ASP A 94 -21.46 0.68 -14.10
C ASP A 94 -20.18 1.11 -14.86
N ASP A 95 -19.04 1.13 -14.17
CA ASP A 95 -17.73 1.45 -14.78
C ASP A 95 -17.02 0.16 -15.20
N PRO A 96 -16.96 -0.17 -16.53
CA PRO A 96 -16.28 -1.37 -17.00
C PRO A 96 -14.77 -1.33 -16.81
N LYS A 97 -14.21 -0.17 -16.45
CA LYS A 97 -12.79 0.02 -16.19
C LYS A 97 -12.51 0.21 -14.67
N ALA A 98 -13.46 -0.10 -13.81
CA ALA A 98 -13.26 -0.06 -12.37
C ALA A 98 -12.10 -0.97 -11.96
N ILE A 99 -11.27 -0.50 -11.06
CA ILE A 99 -10.10 -1.22 -10.57
C ILE A 99 -10.27 -1.42 -9.07
N GLU A 100 -10.11 -2.66 -8.62
CA GLU A 100 -10.14 -3.01 -7.20
C GLU A 100 -8.85 -3.72 -6.79
N HIS A 101 -8.33 -3.37 -5.63
CA HIS A 101 -7.14 -3.99 -5.04
C HIS A 101 -7.41 -4.39 -3.59
N SER A 102 -6.86 -5.53 -3.18
CA SER A 102 -6.82 -5.93 -1.78
C SER A 102 -5.62 -5.30 -1.07
N ILE A 103 -5.82 -4.80 0.14
CA ILE A 103 -4.74 -4.28 1.00
C ILE A 103 -3.92 -5.45 1.52
N ASP A 104 -2.58 -5.34 1.46
CA ASP A 104 -1.66 -6.37 1.97
C ASP A 104 -1.98 -6.71 3.43
N SER A 105 -1.92 -8.01 3.78
CA SER A 105 -2.26 -8.52 5.11
C SER A 105 -1.45 -7.91 6.25
N ASN A 106 -0.25 -7.40 5.97
CA ASN A 106 0.65 -6.78 6.93
C ASN A 106 0.45 -5.27 7.06
N VAL A 107 -0.36 -4.65 6.19
CA VAL A 107 -0.61 -3.21 6.18
C VAL A 107 -2.00 -2.92 6.71
N THR A 108 -2.11 -1.98 7.64
CA THR A 108 -3.38 -1.43 8.10
C THR A 108 -3.53 0.00 7.56
N VAL A 109 -4.70 0.32 7.03
CA VAL A 109 -5.00 1.68 6.57
C VAL A 109 -5.89 2.36 7.60
N GLU A 110 -5.41 3.45 8.16
CA GLU A 110 -6.19 4.35 9.02
C GLU A 110 -6.48 5.65 8.27
N ILE A 111 -7.64 6.21 8.53
CA ILE A 111 -8.11 7.39 7.81
C ILE A 111 -8.01 8.58 8.75
N GLY A 112 -7.26 9.58 8.34
CA GLY A 112 -7.14 10.83 9.08
C GLY A 112 -8.52 11.49 9.23
N VAL A 113 -8.85 11.92 10.44
CA VAL A 113 -10.12 12.60 10.74
C VAL A 113 -10.01 14.04 10.27
N ASN A 114 -10.73 14.39 9.21
CA ASN A 114 -10.91 15.78 8.83
C ASN A 114 -12.17 16.30 9.53
N GLU A 115 -12.04 17.28 10.40
CA GLU A 115 -13.17 17.90 11.11
C GLU A 115 -14.25 18.41 10.15
N THR A 116 -13.86 18.88 8.98
CA THR A 116 -14.76 19.40 7.93
C THR A 116 -15.73 18.34 7.38
N VAL A 117 -15.28 17.06 7.31
CA VAL A 117 -16.11 15.97 6.77
C VAL A 117 -17.12 15.46 7.78
N GLN A 118 -16.84 15.55 9.09
CA GLN A 118 -17.84 15.22 10.12
C GLN A 118 -19.05 16.15 10.06
N THR A 119 -18.84 17.45 9.79
CA THR A 119 -19.93 18.42 9.64
C THR A 119 -20.77 18.15 8.39
N ALA A 120 -20.14 17.73 7.29
CA ALA A 120 -20.84 17.39 6.05
C ALA A 120 -21.68 16.11 6.17
N LEU A 121 -21.18 15.08 6.87
CA LEU A 121 -21.95 13.85 7.14
C LEU A 121 -23.18 14.11 8.02
N THR A 122 -23.08 15.03 8.99
CA THR A 122 -24.22 15.41 9.83
C THR A 122 -25.24 16.23 9.06
N ALA A 123 -24.81 17.09 8.14
CA ALA A 123 -25.70 17.88 7.30
C ALA A 123 -26.43 17.04 6.25
N SER A 124 -25.76 16.04 5.64
CA SER A 124 -26.37 15.16 4.64
C SER A 124 -27.42 14.21 5.22
N THR A 125 -27.32 13.86 6.51
CA THR A 125 -28.36 13.09 7.22
C THR A 125 -29.61 13.93 7.50
N LEU A 126 -29.51 15.26 7.56
CA LEU A 126 -30.64 16.16 7.81
C LEU A 126 -31.38 16.60 6.53
N PHE A 127 -30.69 16.59 5.39
CA PHE A 127 -31.27 17.01 4.09
C PHE A 127 -31.33 15.83 3.10
N GLY A 128 -32.06 14.78 3.46
CA GLY A 128 -32.53 13.68 2.61
C GLY A 128 -31.64 13.39 1.40
N SER A 129 -30.87 12.35 1.50
CA SER A 129 -29.99 11.77 0.48
C SER A 129 -30.51 11.90 -0.95
N LEU A 130 -29.82 12.64 -1.78
CA LEU A 130 -29.76 12.33 -3.20
C LEU A 130 -29.04 10.99 -3.29
N GLN A 131 -29.78 9.96 -3.67
CA GLN A 131 -29.34 8.58 -3.72
C GLN A 131 -28.12 8.45 -4.66
N SER A 132 -26.95 8.44 -4.06
CA SER A 132 -25.77 7.90 -4.72
C SER A 132 -25.94 6.38 -4.73
N SER A 133 -26.13 5.80 -5.89
CA SER A 133 -26.44 4.36 -6.07
C SER A 133 -25.20 3.46 -5.98
N SER A 134 -24.02 4.01 -5.71
CA SER A 134 -22.81 3.21 -5.56
C SER A 134 -22.71 2.57 -4.18
N GLN A 135 -22.31 1.32 -4.14
CA GLN A 135 -22.04 0.57 -2.90
C GLN A 135 -20.96 1.24 -2.04
N HIS A 136 -20.11 2.06 -2.66
CA HIS A 136 -18.95 2.71 -2.03
C HIS A 136 -19.19 4.18 -1.63
N ALA A 137 -20.39 4.74 -1.87
CA ALA A 137 -20.67 6.16 -1.63
C ALA A 137 -20.50 6.61 -0.16
N THR A 138 -20.62 5.68 0.79
CA THR A 138 -20.45 5.96 2.23
C THR A 138 -19.02 5.72 2.72
N LEU A 139 -18.16 5.18 1.89
CA LEU A 139 -16.77 4.90 2.25
C LEU A 139 -15.93 6.18 2.20
N PRO A 140 -14.83 6.24 2.98
CA PRO A 140 -13.82 7.26 2.82
C PRO A 140 -13.26 7.27 1.40
N GLN A 141 -13.29 8.43 0.76
CA GLN A 141 -12.97 8.53 -0.67
C GLN A 141 -12.18 9.79 -1.01
N ILE A 142 -11.48 9.72 -2.13
CA ILE A 142 -10.87 10.84 -2.84
C ILE A 142 -11.66 11.02 -4.13
N ARG A 143 -12.17 12.21 -4.36
CA ARG A 143 -12.90 12.57 -5.57
C ARG A 143 -12.03 13.44 -6.46
N PHE A 144 -11.89 13.06 -7.70
CA PHE A 144 -11.19 13.80 -8.75
C PHE A 144 -12.22 14.39 -9.71
N SER A 145 -12.13 15.70 -9.90
CA SER A 145 -13.00 16.42 -10.84
C SER A 145 -12.50 16.30 -12.29
N PRO A 146 -13.35 16.52 -13.29
CA PRO A 146 -12.96 16.43 -14.71
C PRO A 146 -11.86 17.42 -15.12
N ASP A 147 -11.65 18.49 -14.37
CA ASP A 147 -10.53 19.43 -14.57
C ASP A 147 -9.20 18.94 -13.99
N GLY A 148 -9.18 17.74 -13.40
CA GLY A 148 -8.03 17.14 -12.74
C GLY A 148 -7.79 17.65 -11.33
N SER A 149 -8.65 18.50 -10.77
CA SER A 149 -8.55 18.95 -9.39
C SER A 149 -9.05 17.89 -8.39
N ILE A 150 -8.59 18.00 -7.15
CA ILE A 150 -9.07 17.18 -6.04
C ILE A 150 -10.18 17.95 -5.33
N ASP A 151 -11.36 17.33 -5.24
CA ASP A 151 -12.52 17.91 -4.59
C ASP A 151 -12.23 18.20 -3.11
N GLU A 152 -12.81 19.28 -2.58
CA GLU A 152 -12.61 19.72 -1.19
C GLU A 152 -13.19 18.73 -0.16
N THR A 153 -14.16 17.91 -0.55
CA THR A 153 -14.75 16.86 0.29
C THR A 153 -13.87 15.62 0.40
N SER A 154 -12.82 15.54 -0.42
CA SER A 154 -11.86 14.41 -0.44
C SER A 154 -11.12 14.30 0.88
N ARG A 155 -10.81 13.06 1.30
CA ARG A 155 -9.97 12.81 2.46
C ARG A 155 -8.55 13.34 2.22
N GLU A 156 -8.05 14.13 3.17
CA GLU A 156 -6.74 14.75 3.04
C GLU A 156 -5.60 13.80 3.36
N ASN A 157 -5.83 12.84 4.27
CA ASN A 157 -4.78 11.98 4.79
C ASN A 157 -5.26 10.53 4.94
N PHE A 158 -4.44 9.61 4.46
CA PHE A 158 -4.54 8.17 4.73
C PHE A 158 -3.24 7.72 5.37
N GLN A 159 -3.31 7.08 6.52
CA GLN A 159 -2.16 6.52 7.19
C GLN A 159 -2.07 5.02 6.90
N LEU A 160 -0.95 4.58 6.39
CA LEU A 160 -0.63 3.18 6.22
C LEU A 160 0.33 2.77 7.32
N LEU A 161 -0.07 1.79 8.12
CA LEU A 161 0.69 1.29 9.27
C LEU A 161 1.17 -0.13 9.02
N ASP A 162 2.38 -0.40 9.46
CA ASP A 162 2.91 -1.75 9.61
C ASP A 162 2.64 -2.27 11.03
N ARG A 163 2.62 -3.58 11.21
CA ARG A 163 2.48 -4.24 12.52
C ARG A 163 3.58 -3.84 13.52
N ASP A 164 4.76 -3.46 13.05
CA ASP A 164 5.90 -3.07 13.86
C ASP A 164 5.98 -1.56 14.16
N GLY A 165 4.93 -0.80 13.78
CA GLY A 165 4.79 0.63 14.08
C GLY A 165 5.42 1.55 13.03
N GLY A 166 5.92 1.03 11.91
CA GLY A 166 6.28 1.85 10.76
C GLY A 166 5.03 2.46 10.14
N SER A 167 5.05 3.75 9.83
CA SER A 167 3.90 4.42 9.22
C SER A 167 4.33 5.30 8.05
N LEU A 168 3.49 5.29 7.00
CA LEU A 168 3.57 6.21 5.88
C LEU A 168 2.22 6.91 5.71
N TRP A 169 2.28 8.14 5.27
CA TRP A 169 1.10 8.95 5.04
C TRP A 169 0.96 9.23 3.55
N LEU A 170 -0.21 8.90 3.01
CA LEU A 170 -0.65 9.42 1.73
C LEU A 170 -1.44 10.69 2.02
N THR A 171 -0.88 11.84 1.70
CA THR A 171 -1.45 13.15 2.04
C THR A 171 -1.56 14.01 0.80
N ILE A 172 -2.56 14.91 0.83
CA ILE A 172 -2.70 15.89 -0.24
C ILE A 172 -1.52 16.87 -0.20
N SER A 173 -1.00 17.26 -1.35
CA SER A 173 0.05 18.27 -1.47
C SER A 173 -0.45 19.66 -1.05
N SER A 174 0.47 20.54 -0.64
CA SER A 174 0.13 21.91 -0.21
C SER A 174 -0.59 22.74 -1.28
N ASN A 175 -0.38 22.44 -2.55
CA ASN A 175 -1.10 23.08 -3.66
C ASN A 175 -2.47 22.42 -3.98
N ARG A 176 -2.85 21.36 -3.25
CA ARG A 176 -4.06 20.56 -3.45
C ARG A 176 -4.24 19.98 -4.87
N MET A 177 -3.15 19.88 -5.61
CA MET A 177 -3.19 19.38 -7.00
C MET A 177 -2.91 17.89 -7.10
N ASN A 178 -2.27 17.28 -6.10
CA ASN A 178 -1.87 15.87 -6.13
C ASN A 178 -1.71 15.30 -4.71
N TYR A 179 -1.68 13.98 -4.62
CA TYR A 179 -1.28 13.26 -3.41
C TYR A 179 0.22 12.96 -3.43
N GLU A 180 0.81 12.87 -2.25
CA GLU A 180 2.22 12.50 -2.06
C GLU A 180 2.40 11.60 -0.83
N ILE A 181 3.47 10.81 -0.82
CA ILE A 181 3.81 9.95 0.31
C ILE A 181 4.76 10.72 1.23
N ARG A 182 4.42 10.78 2.52
CA ARG A 182 5.23 11.41 3.56
C ARG A 182 5.36 10.50 4.79
N ASN A 183 6.42 10.72 5.56
CA ASN A 183 6.64 10.02 6.83
C ASN A 183 5.88 10.67 8.01
N GLN A 184 5.28 11.84 7.80
CA GLN A 184 4.52 12.58 8.81
C GLN A 184 3.26 13.20 8.20
N PRO A 185 2.16 13.32 8.96
CA PRO A 185 0.96 13.99 8.50
C PRO A 185 1.25 15.48 8.24
N MET A 186 0.54 16.05 7.29
CA MET A 186 0.58 17.50 7.10
C MET A 186 -0.05 18.19 8.30
N ARG A 187 0.73 18.98 9.03
CA ARG A 187 0.20 19.89 10.05
C ARG A 187 -0.27 21.16 9.34
N ARG A 188 -1.54 21.51 9.51
CA ARG A 188 -2.06 22.83 9.20
C ARG A 188 -1.63 23.84 10.25
#